data_d0210209da79ea5742833e0e8331a06e
#
_entry.id   d0210209da79ea5742833e0e8331a06e
#
_cell.length_a   1.000
_cell.length_b   1.000
_cell.length_c   1.000
_cell.angle_alpha   90.00
_cell.angle_beta   90.00
_cell.angle_gamma   90.00
#
_symmetry.space_group_name_H-M   'P 1'
#
loop_
_entity.id
_entity.type
_entity.pdbx_description
1 polymer ?
#
loop_
_entity_poly.entity_id
_entity_poly.type
_entity_poly.pdbx_seq_one_letter_code
_entity_poly.pdbx_strand_id
1 'polypeptide(L)'
;MTVEVHASSIIDKGAVIGENVKIGPFCHIGSSTVLGDNSLIHSNVVVQGRTEIGSNTEVFPFASIGHAPQDLKFRGENSVLRIGNNNKIREYVTMSPGTEGGGMVTTVGDNCLFMVGAHVAHDCHVGNNIIMANNATLAGHVILGDFAIIGGLSAVH
;
A
#
# COMPACT_ATOMS: atom_id res chain seq x y z
N MET A 1 18.10 -15.08 9.01
CA MET A 1 17.83 -13.84 8.26
C MET A 1 17.73 -14.18 6.77
N THR A 2 16.61 -14.71 6.35
CA THR A 2 16.45 -15.20 5.00
C THR A 2 15.28 -14.49 4.34
N VAL A 3 15.57 -13.81 3.24
CA VAL A 3 14.54 -13.35 2.31
C VAL A 3 14.14 -14.52 1.43
N GLU A 4 12.84 -14.84 1.38
CA GLU A 4 12.31 -15.92 0.55
C GLU A 4 11.51 -15.30 -0.61
N VAL A 5 11.99 -15.47 -1.84
CA VAL A 5 11.30 -14.99 -3.04
C VAL A 5 10.98 -16.15 -3.95
N HIS A 6 9.72 -16.31 -4.33
CA HIS A 6 9.32 -17.33 -5.29
C HIS A 6 9.94 -17.06 -6.67
N ALA A 7 10.43 -18.08 -7.34
CA ALA A 7 11.17 -17.96 -8.60
C ALA A 7 10.40 -17.28 -9.74
N SER A 8 9.06 -17.27 -9.69
CA SER A 8 8.23 -16.61 -10.70
C SER A 8 8.02 -15.11 -10.46
N SER A 9 8.53 -14.58 -9.34
CA SER A 9 8.35 -13.17 -8.99
C SER A 9 9.49 -12.32 -9.50
N ILE A 10 9.19 -11.08 -9.84
CA ILE A 10 10.13 -10.10 -10.36
C ILE A 10 10.39 -9.07 -9.27
N ILE A 11 11.65 -8.94 -8.88
CA ILE A 11 12.12 -7.90 -7.98
C ILE A 11 13.05 -7.00 -8.80
N ASP A 12 12.61 -5.78 -9.06
CA ASP A 12 13.41 -4.84 -9.85
C ASP A 12 14.68 -4.42 -9.09
N LYS A 13 15.75 -4.20 -9.85
CA LYS A 13 17.00 -3.71 -9.28
C LYS A 13 16.80 -2.35 -8.62
N GLY A 14 17.13 -2.26 -7.34
CA GLY A 14 16.95 -1.06 -6.53
C GLY A 14 15.90 -1.21 -5.43
N ALA A 15 15.00 -2.21 -5.53
CA ALA A 15 14.11 -2.55 -4.45
C ALA A 15 14.89 -2.93 -3.17
N VAL A 16 14.44 -2.43 -2.03
CA VAL A 16 15.01 -2.75 -0.72
C VAL A 16 14.09 -3.72 0.00
N ILE A 17 14.57 -4.91 0.27
CA ILE A 17 13.79 -5.98 0.92
C ILE A 17 14.39 -6.22 2.30
N GLY A 18 13.57 -6.05 3.33
CA GLY A 18 13.96 -6.25 4.72
C GLY A 18 14.23 -7.71 5.08
N GLU A 19 14.62 -7.95 6.33
CA GLU A 19 14.93 -9.29 6.83
C GLU A 19 13.66 -10.14 6.95
N ASN A 20 13.78 -11.43 6.70
CA ASN A 20 12.71 -12.43 6.82
C ASN A 20 11.44 -12.13 5.99
N VAL A 21 11.55 -11.29 4.97
CA VAL A 21 10.42 -11.02 4.06
C VAL A 21 10.17 -12.25 3.19
N LYS A 22 8.90 -12.59 3.01
CA LYS A 22 8.45 -13.66 2.12
C LYS A 22 7.62 -13.10 0.99
N ILE A 23 8.00 -13.42 -0.24
CA ILE A 23 7.30 -12.98 -1.46
C ILE A 23 6.84 -14.22 -2.24
N GLY A 24 5.54 -14.37 -2.33
CA GLY A 24 4.87 -15.46 -3.04
C GLY A 24 5.02 -15.39 -4.56
N PRO A 25 4.38 -16.30 -5.30
CA PRO A 25 4.52 -16.36 -6.76
C PRO A 25 3.84 -15.21 -7.49
N PHE A 26 4.35 -14.90 -8.68
CA PHE A 26 3.79 -13.93 -9.62
C PHE A 26 3.65 -12.51 -9.08
N CYS A 27 4.54 -12.11 -8.17
CA CYS A 27 4.61 -10.74 -7.68
C CYS A 27 5.53 -9.89 -8.55
N HIS A 28 5.29 -8.57 -8.56
CA HIS A 28 6.23 -7.61 -9.12
C HIS A 28 6.49 -6.50 -8.10
N ILE A 29 7.73 -6.38 -7.67
CA ILE A 29 8.19 -5.36 -6.72
C ILE A 29 9.09 -4.38 -7.48
N GLY A 30 8.62 -3.15 -7.61
CA GLY A 30 9.29 -2.10 -8.37
C GLY A 30 10.57 -1.58 -7.72
N SER A 31 11.42 -0.98 -8.51
CA SER A 31 12.79 -0.57 -8.16
C SER A 31 12.90 0.46 -7.02
N SER A 32 11.85 1.25 -6.78
CA SER A 32 11.82 2.27 -5.73
C SER A 32 11.03 1.86 -4.50
N THR A 33 10.73 0.56 -4.37
CA THR A 33 9.96 -0.01 -3.26
C THR A 33 10.87 -0.39 -2.09
N VAL A 34 10.38 -0.15 -0.89
CA VAL A 34 10.99 -0.63 0.36
C VAL A 34 9.98 -1.51 1.08
N LEU A 35 10.35 -2.76 1.40
CA LEU A 35 9.56 -3.67 2.23
C LEU A 35 10.25 -3.87 3.58
N GLY A 36 9.55 -3.56 4.65
CA GLY A 36 10.02 -3.74 6.02
C GLY A 36 10.09 -5.20 6.44
N ASP A 37 10.86 -5.45 7.49
CA ASP A 37 11.17 -6.78 8.01
C ASP A 37 9.94 -7.62 8.33
N ASN A 38 10.06 -8.94 8.19
CA ASN A 38 9.03 -9.92 8.52
C ASN A 38 7.71 -9.74 7.78
N SER A 39 7.69 -9.01 6.68
CA SER A 39 6.48 -8.82 5.89
C SER A 39 6.21 -10.01 4.97
N LEU A 40 4.93 -10.28 4.74
CA LEU A 40 4.45 -11.36 3.90
C LEU A 40 3.69 -10.81 2.70
N ILE A 41 4.23 -11.02 1.52
CA ILE A 41 3.60 -10.65 0.26
C ILE A 41 3.09 -11.93 -0.40
N HIS A 42 1.78 -12.08 -0.48
CA HIS A 42 1.15 -13.25 -1.10
C HIS A 42 1.32 -13.24 -2.62
N SER A 43 0.70 -14.20 -3.30
CA SER A 43 0.78 -14.31 -4.76
C SER A 43 0.10 -13.15 -5.49
N ASN A 44 0.58 -12.82 -6.69
CA ASN A 44 -0.06 -11.86 -7.60
C ASN A 44 -0.21 -10.45 -7.01
N VAL A 45 0.71 -10.02 -6.18
CA VAL A 45 0.77 -8.66 -5.64
C VAL A 45 1.70 -7.82 -6.49
N VAL A 46 1.29 -6.60 -6.76
CA VAL A 46 2.12 -5.61 -7.44
C VAL A 46 2.37 -4.43 -6.51
N VAL A 47 3.64 -4.10 -6.27
CA VAL A 47 4.04 -2.90 -5.53
C VAL A 47 4.94 -2.08 -6.43
N GLN A 48 4.53 -0.86 -6.73
CA GLN A 48 5.21 0.00 -7.68
C GLN A 48 5.47 1.40 -7.12
N GLY A 49 6.16 2.21 -7.90
CA GLY A 49 6.45 3.59 -7.53
C GLY A 49 7.34 3.70 -6.29
N ARG A 50 7.46 4.89 -5.77
CA ARG A 50 8.17 5.15 -4.51
C ARG A 50 7.26 4.79 -3.33
N THR A 51 7.25 3.50 -3.00
CA THR A 51 6.37 2.94 -1.97
C THR A 51 7.19 2.32 -0.85
N GLU A 52 6.92 2.75 0.38
CA GLU A 52 7.53 2.23 1.60
C GLU A 52 6.46 1.48 2.39
N ILE A 53 6.66 0.19 2.63
CA ILE A 53 5.79 -0.68 3.44
C ILE A 53 6.56 -1.07 4.69
N GLY A 54 5.99 -0.77 5.86
CA GLY A 54 6.60 -1.07 7.15
C GLY A 54 6.63 -2.57 7.49
N SER A 55 7.27 -2.87 8.61
CA SER A 55 7.50 -4.24 9.07
C SER A 55 6.22 -4.97 9.49
N ASN A 56 6.27 -6.30 9.48
CA ASN A 56 5.18 -7.20 9.90
C ASN A 56 3.86 -6.94 9.16
N THR A 57 3.93 -6.44 7.94
CA THR A 57 2.76 -6.15 7.10
C THR A 57 2.47 -7.32 6.19
N GLU A 58 1.20 -7.68 6.07
CA GLU A 58 0.72 -8.78 5.23
C GLU A 58 -0.11 -8.21 4.08
N VAL A 59 0.31 -8.51 2.84
CA VAL A 59 -0.34 -8.05 1.61
C VAL A 59 -0.89 -9.25 0.85
N PHE A 60 -2.19 -9.27 0.65
CA PHE A 60 -2.95 -10.39 0.09
C PHE A 60 -3.02 -10.33 -1.44
N PRO A 61 -3.40 -11.46 -2.09
CA PRO A 61 -3.36 -11.57 -3.54
C PRO A 61 -4.14 -10.48 -4.27
N PHE A 62 -3.60 -10.07 -5.42
CA PHE A 62 -4.18 -9.07 -6.32
C PHE A 62 -4.28 -7.64 -5.75
N ALA A 63 -3.61 -7.34 -4.64
CA ALA A 63 -3.44 -5.96 -4.22
C ALA A 63 -2.51 -5.21 -5.20
N SER A 64 -2.82 -3.96 -5.46
CA SER A 64 -2.06 -3.09 -6.36
C SER A 64 -1.69 -1.80 -5.62
N ILE A 65 -0.43 -1.73 -5.18
CA ILE A 65 0.04 -0.72 -4.23
C ILE A 65 1.05 0.21 -4.89
N GLY A 66 0.79 1.52 -4.84
CA GLY A 66 1.74 2.53 -5.28
C GLY A 66 1.72 2.88 -6.77
N HIS A 67 0.76 2.38 -7.53
CA HIS A 67 0.57 2.82 -8.92
C HIS A 67 0.11 4.28 -9.01
N ALA A 68 0.34 4.88 -10.17
CA ALA A 68 -0.06 6.24 -10.48
C ALA A 68 -1.51 6.52 -10.03
N PRO A 69 -1.74 7.65 -9.35
CA PRO A 69 -3.08 8.00 -8.89
C PRO A 69 -4.03 8.28 -10.06
N GLN A 70 -5.32 8.06 -9.81
CA GLN A 70 -6.39 8.33 -10.75
C GLN A 70 -6.75 9.84 -10.75
N ASP A 71 -5.75 10.68 -10.87
CA ASP A 71 -5.91 12.14 -10.93
C ASP A 71 -5.44 12.64 -12.29
N LEU A 72 -6.32 13.32 -13.02
CA LEU A 72 -6.03 13.86 -14.34
C LEU A 72 -4.92 14.93 -14.32
N LYS A 73 -4.59 15.49 -13.16
CA LYS A 73 -3.51 16.46 -12.98
C LYS A 73 -2.14 15.80 -12.77
N PHE A 74 -2.11 14.52 -12.41
CA PHE A 74 -0.86 13.80 -12.19
C PHE A 74 -0.01 13.77 -13.47
N ARG A 75 1.27 14.12 -13.34
CA ARG A 75 2.23 14.22 -14.46
C ARG A 75 3.43 13.28 -14.33
N GLY A 76 3.36 12.32 -13.39
CA GLY A 76 4.49 11.41 -13.12
C GLY A 76 5.48 11.97 -12.12
N GLU A 77 5.06 12.87 -11.26
CA GLU A 77 5.89 13.42 -10.19
C GLU A 77 6.40 12.33 -9.25
N ASN A 78 7.57 12.54 -8.69
CA ASN A 78 8.23 11.58 -7.80
C ASN A 78 7.62 11.64 -6.37
N SER A 79 6.33 11.40 -6.29
CA SER A 79 5.59 11.34 -5.04
C SER A 79 5.74 9.99 -4.34
N VAL A 80 5.33 9.91 -3.09
CA VAL A 80 5.56 8.75 -2.24
C VAL A 80 4.25 8.24 -1.61
N LEU A 81 4.20 6.92 -1.41
CA LEU A 81 3.23 6.24 -0.56
C LEU A 81 3.99 5.63 0.62
N ARG A 82 3.64 6.01 1.84
CA ARG A 82 4.21 5.44 3.07
C ARG A 82 3.16 4.68 3.85
N ILE A 83 3.40 3.42 4.08
CA ILE A 83 2.56 2.52 4.86
C ILE A 83 3.34 2.09 6.09
N GLY A 84 2.76 2.25 7.26
CA GLY A 84 3.37 1.86 8.53
C GLY A 84 3.44 0.36 8.74
N ASN A 85 3.55 -0.04 10.01
CA ASN A 85 3.82 -1.41 10.43
C ASN A 85 2.55 -2.17 10.80
N ASN A 86 2.64 -3.50 10.83
CA ASN A 86 1.59 -4.42 11.33
C ASN A 86 0.25 -4.27 10.60
N ASN A 87 0.27 -3.91 9.34
CA ASN A 87 -0.94 -3.72 8.53
C ASN A 87 -1.37 -5.01 7.84
N LYS A 88 -2.67 -5.17 7.64
CA LYS A 88 -3.25 -6.21 6.79
C LYS A 88 -3.95 -5.56 5.60
N ILE A 89 -3.41 -5.81 4.43
CA ILE A 89 -3.89 -5.24 3.16
C ILE A 89 -4.46 -6.38 2.35
N ARG A 90 -5.80 -6.51 2.32
CA ARG A 90 -6.49 -7.65 1.73
C ARG A 90 -6.54 -7.57 0.20
N GLU A 91 -7.18 -8.58 -0.38
CA GLU A 91 -7.26 -8.79 -1.83
C GLU A 91 -7.87 -7.57 -2.53
N TYR A 92 -7.35 -7.24 -3.69
CA TYR A 92 -7.82 -6.14 -4.55
C TYR A 92 -7.79 -4.74 -3.91
N VAL A 93 -7.12 -4.57 -2.80
CA VAL A 93 -6.87 -3.23 -2.24
C VAL A 93 -5.97 -2.44 -3.18
N THR A 94 -6.29 -1.17 -3.36
CA THR A 94 -5.47 -0.24 -4.12
C THR A 94 -5.12 0.98 -3.28
N MET A 95 -3.87 1.43 -3.37
CA MET A 95 -3.39 2.64 -2.69
C MET A 95 -2.53 3.43 -3.65
N SER A 96 -2.77 4.73 -3.72
CA SER A 96 -2.04 5.64 -4.61
C SER A 96 -1.05 6.52 -3.85
N PRO A 97 0.10 6.88 -4.45
CA PRO A 97 1.01 7.89 -3.88
C PRO A 97 0.37 9.28 -3.91
N GLY A 98 1.07 10.26 -3.34
CA GLY A 98 0.64 11.65 -3.38
C GLY A 98 0.73 12.29 -4.76
N THR A 99 0.30 13.55 -4.84
CA THR A 99 0.39 14.40 -6.03
C THR A 99 1.05 15.74 -5.68
N GLU A 100 1.49 16.48 -6.68
CA GLU A 100 2.08 17.82 -6.48
C GLU A 100 1.10 18.74 -5.72
N GLY A 101 -0.17 18.69 -6.08
CA GLY A 101 -1.20 19.52 -5.45
C GLY A 101 -1.56 19.15 -4.01
N GLY A 102 -1.16 17.97 -3.54
CA GLY A 102 -1.47 17.45 -2.21
C GLY A 102 -0.29 17.30 -1.26
N GLY A 103 0.89 17.75 -1.65
CA GLY A 103 2.09 17.66 -0.80
C GLY A 103 2.95 16.45 -1.07
N MET A 104 2.75 15.75 -2.17
CA MET A 104 3.62 14.68 -2.66
C MET A 104 3.61 13.39 -1.83
N VAL A 105 2.71 13.23 -0.87
CA VAL A 105 2.72 12.04 0.01
C VAL A 105 1.31 11.56 0.37
N THR A 106 1.11 10.26 0.29
CA THR A 106 0.00 9.54 0.94
C THR A 106 0.58 8.75 2.11
N THR A 107 -0.06 8.82 3.27
CA THR A 107 0.41 8.09 4.46
C THR A 107 -0.67 7.19 5.03
N VAL A 108 -0.24 6.03 5.49
CA VAL A 108 -1.03 5.05 6.24
C VAL A 108 -0.27 4.72 7.52
N GLY A 109 -0.96 4.75 8.64
CA GLY A 109 -0.38 4.45 9.95
C GLY A 109 -0.18 2.95 10.20
N ASP A 110 -0.12 2.59 11.47
CA ASP A 110 0.14 1.22 11.95
C ASP A 110 -1.15 0.49 12.34
N ASN A 111 -1.08 -0.83 12.36
CA ASN A 111 -2.14 -1.72 12.88
C ASN A 111 -3.50 -1.55 12.18
N CYS A 112 -3.50 -1.28 10.89
CA CYS A 112 -4.72 -1.08 10.11
C CYS A 112 -5.13 -2.37 9.39
N LEU A 113 -6.44 -2.49 9.14
CA LEU A 113 -7.04 -3.53 8.32
C LEU A 113 -7.75 -2.87 7.13
N PHE A 114 -7.29 -3.17 5.93
CA PHE A 114 -7.95 -2.80 4.68
C PHE A 114 -8.58 -4.07 4.10
N MET A 115 -9.90 -4.17 4.19
CA MET A 115 -10.63 -5.35 3.69
C MET A 115 -10.70 -5.33 2.16
N VAL A 116 -11.19 -6.42 1.60
CA VAL A 116 -11.23 -6.66 0.14
C VAL A 116 -11.76 -5.45 -0.62
N GLY A 117 -11.01 -5.01 -1.62
CA GLY A 117 -11.40 -3.94 -2.54
C GLY A 117 -11.37 -2.52 -1.95
N ALA A 118 -10.88 -2.33 -0.73
CA ALA A 118 -10.74 -0.98 -0.17
C ALA A 118 -9.78 -0.13 -1.02
N HIS A 119 -10.04 1.17 -1.11
CA HIS A 119 -9.22 2.10 -1.87
C HIS A 119 -8.79 3.31 -1.04
N VAL A 120 -7.50 3.62 -1.10
CA VAL A 120 -6.91 4.84 -0.55
C VAL A 120 -6.37 5.67 -1.72
N ALA A 121 -7.05 6.78 -2.02
CA ALA A 121 -6.62 7.68 -3.09
C ALA A 121 -5.40 8.53 -2.67
N HIS A 122 -4.94 9.33 -3.60
CA HIS A 122 -3.77 10.21 -3.44
C HIS A 122 -3.93 11.22 -2.31
N ASP A 123 -2.83 11.57 -1.69
CA ASP A 123 -2.75 12.62 -0.67
C ASP A 123 -3.62 12.38 0.57
N CYS A 124 -4.06 11.13 0.79
CA CYS A 124 -4.74 10.76 2.03
C CYS A 124 -3.75 10.63 3.19
N HIS A 125 -4.22 10.96 4.39
CA HIS A 125 -3.49 10.73 5.63
C HIS A 125 -4.33 9.86 6.56
N VAL A 126 -4.00 8.57 6.59
CA VAL A 126 -4.72 7.54 7.34
C VAL A 126 -3.98 7.28 8.65
N GLY A 127 -4.66 7.45 9.78
CA GLY A 127 -4.10 7.24 11.10
C GLY A 127 -3.85 5.76 11.44
N ASN A 128 -3.68 5.49 12.74
CA ASN A 128 -3.42 4.15 13.25
C ASN A 128 -4.71 3.42 13.65
N ASN A 129 -4.65 2.09 13.66
CA ASN A 129 -5.76 1.24 14.09
C ASN A 129 -7.05 1.46 13.29
N ILE A 130 -6.91 1.69 12.01
CA ILE A 130 -8.02 1.94 11.08
C ILE A 130 -8.59 0.62 10.58
N ILE A 131 -9.90 0.55 10.41
CA ILE A 131 -10.58 -0.51 9.69
C ILE A 131 -11.33 0.10 8.51
N MET A 132 -10.96 -0.28 7.31
CA MET A 132 -11.74 -0.01 6.11
C MET A 132 -12.39 -1.31 5.66
N ALA A 133 -13.72 -1.38 5.79
CA ALA A 133 -14.48 -2.57 5.41
C ALA A 133 -14.51 -2.74 3.88
N ASN A 134 -15.09 -3.84 3.40
CA ASN A 134 -15.09 -4.22 1.99
C ASN A 134 -15.56 -3.09 1.07
N ASN A 135 -14.76 -2.78 0.07
CA ASN A 135 -15.01 -1.73 -0.93
C ASN A 135 -15.22 -0.32 -0.35
N ALA A 136 -14.79 -0.07 0.88
CA ALA A 136 -14.73 1.29 1.40
C ALA A 136 -13.69 2.11 0.63
N THR A 137 -14.02 3.35 0.29
CA THR A 137 -13.21 4.19 -0.60
C THR A 137 -12.96 5.54 0.04
N LEU A 138 -11.70 5.97 0.02
CA LEU A 138 -11.31 7.33 0.32
C LEU A 138 -11.00 8.08 -0.98
N ALA A 139 -11.66 9.20 -1.20
CA ALA A 139 -11.26 10.14 -2.24
C ALA A 139 -9.91 10.80 -1.88
N GLY A 140 -9.34 11.55 -2.80
CA GLY A 140 -8.08 12.28 -2.53
C GLY A 140 -8.19 13.25 -1.36
N HIS A 141 -7.07 13.47 -0.67
CA HIS A 141 -6.91 14.44 0.44
C HIS A 141 -7.73 14.13 1.72
N VAL A 142 -8.27 12.93 1.87
CA VAL A 142 -9.01 12.53 3.07
C VAL A 142 -8.04 12.30 4.24
N ILE A 143 -8.42 12.78 5.41
CA ILE A 143 -7.70 12.55 6.67
C ILE A 143 -8.58 11.69 7.57
N LEU A 144 -8.06 10.52 7.97
CA LEU A 144 -8.69 9.65 8.97
C LEU A 144 -7.90 9.72 10.27
N GLY A 145 -8.58 10.10 11.36
CA GLY A 145 -8.01 10.01 12.70
C GLY A 145 -7.88 8.56 13.17
N ASP A 146 -7.05 8.31 14.17
CA ASP A 146 -6.84 6.99 14.75
C ASP A 146 -8.16 6.32 15.17
N PHE A 147 -8.20 4.99 15.07
CA PHE A 147 -9.36 4.15 15.44
C PHE A 147 -10.63 4.37 14.62
N ALA A 148 -10.57 5.08 13.48
CA ALA A 148 -11.73 5.22 12.62
C ALA A 148 -12.11 3.88 11.96
N ILE A 149 -13.40 3.66 11.81
CA ILE A 149 -13.95 2.50 11.10
C ILE A 149 -14.82 3.01 9.96
N ILE A 150 -14.48 2.65 8.73
CA ILE A 150 -15.26 3.00 7.54
C ILE A 150 -16.05 1.76 7.12
N GLY A 151 -17.37 1.88 7.12
CA GLY A 151 -18.27 0.79 6.76
C GLY A 151 -18.12 0.35 5.30
N GLY A 152 -18.55 -0.87 5.02
CA GLY A 152 -18.48 -1.42 3.66
C GLY A 152 -19.28 -0.60 2.65
N LEU A 153 -18.75 -0.50 1.42
CA LEU A 153 -19.34 0.27 0.32
C LEU A 153 -19.53 1.77 0.61
N SER A 154 -18.90 2.26 1.67
CA SER A 154 -18.92 3.70 2.00
C SER A 154 -17.84 4.44 1.21
N ALA A 155 -18.14 5.67 0.86
CA ALA A 155 -17.18 6.60 0.28
C ALA A 155 -17.01 7.83 1.18
N VAL A 156 -15.78 8.22 1.40
CA VAL A 156 -15.42 9.46 2.13
C VAL A 156 -14.77 10.41 1.15
N HIS A 157 -15.28 11.66 1.13
CA HIS A 157 -14.82 12.68 0.19
C HIS A 157 -14.52 13.99 0.93
#